data_6660b0ac5da905e0262e044815882a6f
#
_entry.id   6660b0ac5da905e0262e044815882a6f
#
_cell.length_a   1.000
_cell.length_b   1.000
_cell.length_c   1.000
_cell.angle_alpha   90.00
_cell.angle_beta   90.00
_cell.angle_gamma   90.00
#
_symmetry.space_group_name_H-M   'P 1'
#
loop_
_entity.id
_entity.type
_entity.pdbx_description
1 polymer ?
#
loop_
_entity_poly.entity_id
_entity_poly.type
_entity_poly.pdbx_seq_one_letter_code
_entity_poly.pdbx_strand_id
1 'polypeptide(L)'
;MDIYYEILSNSYFIFLISNLVGCSLSPTNLKDDEPYIGSTTTHNLPAVEPVRAITSFSDSLGCMDDLLRQSNIGETVVAVKTVKDPSGKAAVAAGEMIVTALSQMSKTSGAFKVADFEVDPLKQDTVQTLTNLLLPTGSMAIPAPQLYISGAISYLDQGVLRKSNSAGVSYGENGELGISGDLQTTALGLELHIGDFLTRTLYPGIDSANEIVAANKGFGIDGGAKIKKTGVQFSLERNLSQGVGGAMRTLVDLGTIELVGKLTKVPYWQCLSLDQAHPEFQRELLDWYGGMGERSKVKFFQTGLKNLGYYSGKVDGKSSKEFREALSAFQKDNKATPSGFINFESYERLMKNYVKTDANGNFKKVGLEP
;
A
#
# COMPACT_ATOMS: atom_id res chain seq x y z
N MET A 1 49.02 63.43 -8.98
CA MET A 1 48.48 62.69 -10.12
C MET A 1 48.11 61.28 -9.74
N ASP A 2 48.45 60.84 -8.55
CA ASP A 2 48.27 59.45 -8.07
C ASP A 2 46.92 59.20 -7.31
N ILE A 3 46.27 60.21 -6.79
CA ILE A 3 44.98 60.07 -6.06
C ILE A 3 43.78 59.82 -6.97
N TYR A 4 43.87 60.30 -8.21
CA TYR A 4 42.77 60.08 -9.17
C TYR A 4 42.67 58.67 -9.77
N TYR A 5 43.79 57.92 -9.75
CA TYR A 5 43.78 56.53 -10.26
C TYR A 5 43.23 55.54 -9.27
N GLU A 6 43.40 55.76 -7.97
CA GLU A 6 42.81 54.87 -6.95
C GLU A 6 41.30 54.99 -6.83
N ILE A 7 40.75 56.19 -7.01
CA ILE A 7 39.27 56.38 -6.95
C ILE A 7 38.57 55.79 -8.17
N LEU A 8 39.16 55.82 -9.37
CA LEU A 8 38.64 55.20 -10.57
C LEU A 8 38.74 53.65 -10.52
N SER A 9 39.82 53.09 -9.95
CA SER A 9 39.97 51.66 -9.77
C SER A 9 38.94 51.08 -8.82
N ASN A 10 38.64 51.72 -7.71
CA ASN A 10 37.63 51.29 -6.73
C ASN A 10 36.18 51.45 -7.25
N SER A 11 35.92 52.48 -8.06
CA SER A 11 34.60 52.65 -8.68
C SER A 11 34.27 51.58 -9.73
N TYR A 12 35.26 51.13 -10.50
CA TYR A 12 35.06 50.04 -11.48
C TYR A 12 34.87 48.67 -10.78
N PHE A 13 35.54 48.47 -9.64
CA PHE A 13 35.37 47.22 -8.91
C PHE A 13 34.03 47.13 -8.21
N ILE A 14 33.47 48.21 -7.70
CA ILE A 14 32.13 48.28 -7.13
C ILE A 14 31.06 48.14 -8.23
N PHE A 15 31.30 48.66 -9.44
CA PHE A 15 30.36 48.53 -10.56
C PHE A 15 30.36 47.09 -11.17
N LEU A 16 31.47 46.36 -11.10
CA LEU A 16 31.55 44.95 -11.52
C LEU A 16 30.87 44.02 -10.56
N ILE A 17 30.93 44.29 -9.24
CA ILE A 17 30.26 43.49 -8.21
C ILE A 17 28.75 43.68 -8.22
N SER A 18 28.24 44.89 -8.57
CA SER A 18 26.81 45.17 -8.65
C SER A 18 26.10 44.47 -9.81
N ASN A 19 26.85 43.98 -10.83
CA ASN A 19 26.27 43.24 -11.95
C ASN A 19 26.27 41.71 -11.74
N LEU A 20 26.87 41.21 -10.66
CA LEU A 20 26.90 39.78 -10.33
C LEU A 20 25.84 39.36 -9.28
N VAL A 21 25.10 40.29 -8.71
CA VAL A 21 24.00 40.02 -7.74
C VAL A 21 22.65 40.03 -8.44
N GLY A 22 22.57 39.55 -9.66
CA GLY A 22 21.34 39.45 -10.44
C GLY A 22 20.69 38.07 -10.51
N CYS A 23 21.08 37.13 -9.62
CA CYS A 23 20.18 36.01 -9.33
C CYS A 23 19.24 36.46 -8.22
N SER A 24 18.14 37.12 -8.57
CA SER A 24 17.03 37.27 -7.67
C SER A 24 16.50 35.89 -7.34
N LEU A 25 16.81 35.39 -6.15
CA LEU A 25 15.99 34.42 -5.44
C LEU A 25 14.67 35.14 -5.12
N SER A 26 13.90 35.49 -6.14
CA SER A 26 12.51 35.85 -5.92
C SER A 26 11.86 34.62 -5.35
N PRO A 27 11.27 34.67 -4.14
CA PRO A 27 10.33 33.63 -3.75
C PRO A 27 9.36 33.51 -4.92
N THR A 28 9.19 32.33 -5.47
CA THR A 28 8.22 32.06 -6.53
C THR A 28 6.92 32.72 -6.12
N ASN A 29 6.62 33.83 -6.77
CA ASN A 29 5.39 34.54 -6.50
C ASN A 29 4.32 33.65 -7.11
N LEU A 30 3.57 32.92 -6.28
CA LEU A 30 2.49 32.04 -6.71
C LEU A 30 1.54 32.73 -7.72
N LYS A 31 1.52 34.07 -7.74
CA LYS A 31 0.73 34.84 -8.68
C LYS A 31 1.32 34.87 -10.12
N ASP A 32 2.61 34.61 -10.26
CA ASP A 32 3.31 34.56 -11.54
C ASP A 32 3.49 33.10 -12.01
N ASP A 33 3.03 32.13 -11.24
CA ASP A 33 3.04 30.72 -11.61
C ASP A 33 1.91 30.45 -12.62
N GLU A 34 2.25 29.89 -13.77
CA GLU A 34 1.32 29.62 -14.86
C GLU A 34 0.07 28.83 -14.41
N PRO A 35 0.16 27.80 -13.56
CA PRO A 35 -1.00 27.14 -12.97
C PRO A 35 -1.86 28.05 -12.10
N TYR A 36 -1.25 28.97 -11.34
CA TYR A 36 -1.98 29.93 -10.52
C TYR A 36 -2.71 30.96 -11.36
N ILE A 37 -2.05 31.51 -12.38
CA ILE A 37 -2.66 32.44 -13.33
C ILE A 37 -3.80 31.76 -14.07
N GLY A 38 -3.61 30.50 -14.52
CA GLY A 38 -4.65 29.69 -15.14
C GLY A 38 -5.86 29.48 -14.22
N SER A 39 -5.65 29.24 -12.94
CA SER A 39 -6.74 29.05 -11.96
C SER A 39 -7.52 30.35 -11.67
N THR A 40 -6.88 31.51 -11.79
CA THR A 40 -7.52 32.83 -11.54
C THR A 40 -8.23 33.40 -12.78
N THR A 41 -7.80 33.05 -13.98
CA THR A 41 -8.34 33.57 -15.23
C THR A 41 -9.41 32.69 -15.86
N THR A 42 -9.47 31.40 -15.52
CA THR A 42 -10.42 30.43 -16.08
C THR A 42 -11.53 30.04 -15.09
N HIS A 43 -12.23 31.01 -14.52
CA HIS A 43 -13.49 30.83 -13.78
C HIS A 43 -13.60 29.51 -12.98
N ASN A 44 -12.85 29.38 -11.89
CA ASN A 44 -12.96 28.27 -10.93
C ASN A 44 -12.55 26.88 -11.43
N LEU A 45 -11.81 26.76 -12.52
CA LEU A 45 -11.18 25.48 -12.84
C LEU A 45 -10.04 25.19 -11.86
N PRO A 46 -9.90 23.95 -11.39
CA PRO A 46 -8.80 23.56 -10.53
C PRO A 46 -7.46 23.77 -11.26
N ALA A 47 -6.45 24.27 -10.54
CA ALA A 47 -5.11 24.52 -11.09
C ALA A 47 -4.43 23.25 -11.65
N VAL A 48 -4.87 22.09 -11.22
CA VAL A 48 -4.40 20.77 -11.67
C VAL A 48 -5.62 19.89 -11.95
N GLU A 49 -5.59 19.16 -13.04
CA GLU A 49 -6.64 18.19 -13.32
C GLU A 49 -6.78 17.19 -12.18
N PRO A 50 -8.03 16.88 -11.74
CA PRO A 50 -8.24 15.89 -10.72
C PRO A 50 -7.77 14.51 -11.18
N VAL A 51 -6.88 13.91 -10.44
CA VAL A 51 -6.35 12.58 -10.70
C VAL A 51 -6.90 11.56 -9.70
N ARG A 52 -7.09 10.32 -10.17
CA ARG A 52 -7.41 9.22 -9.25
C ARG A 52 -6.25 9.04 -8.27
N ALA A 53 -6.58 8.86 -6.99
CA ALA A 53 -5.59 8.50 -5.98
C ALA A 53 -5.01 7.11 -6.31
N ILE A 54 -3.81 7.08 -6.88
CA ILE A 54 -3.08 5.87 -7.25
C ILE A 54 -1.89 5.74 -6.31
N THR A 55 -1.77 4.58 -5.65
CA THR A 55 -0.59 4.22 -4.87
C THR A 55 0.32 3.30 -5.66
N SER A 56 1.51 3.03 -5.14
CA SER A 56 2.40 2.00 -5.68
C SER A 56 1.80 0.60 -5.60
N PHE A 57 0.77 0.41 -4.78
CA PHE A 57 0.09 -0.88 -4.59
C PHE A 57 -1.28 -0.99 -5.30
N SER A 58 -1.67 -0.02 -6.12
CA SER A 58 -2.96 -0.09 -6.84
C SER A 58 -3.06 -1.30 -7.77
N ASP A 59 -1.96 -1.65 -8.44
CA ASP A 59 -1.90 -2.84 -9.29
C ASP A 59 -1.87 -4.12 -8.44
N SER A 60 -1.27 -4.06 -7.24
CA SER A 60 -1.24 -5.15 -6.28
C SER A 60 -2.63 -5.51 -5.75
N LEU A 61 -3.53 -4.51 -5.57
CA LEU A 61 -4.92 -4.76 -5.20
C LEU A 61 -5.67 -5.55 -6.28
N GLY A 62 -5.43 -5.25 -7.56
CA GLY A 62 -5.98 -6.02 -8.68
C GLY A 62 -5.42 -7.44 -8.75
N CYS A 63 -4.11 -7.60 -8.52
CA CYS A 63 -3.48 -8.92 -8.40
C CYS A 63 -4.08 -9.74 -7.26
N MET A 64 -4.37 -9.14 -6.12
CA MET A 64 -5.04 -9.80 -4.99
C MET A 64 -6.45 -10.26 -5.35
N ASP A 65 -7.22 -9.46 -6.09
CA ASP A 65 -8.55 -9.86 -6.58
C ASP A 65 -8.48 -11.13 -7.46
N ASP A 66 -7.48 -11.20 -8.35
CA ASP A 66 -7.23 -12.39 -9.17
C ASP A 66 -6.81 -13.61 -8.32
N LEU A 67 -5.97 -13.43 -7.28
CA LEU A 67 -5.60 -14.50 -6.35
C LEU A 67 -6.80 -15.04 -5.57
N LEU A 68 -7.63 -14.15 -5.04
CA LEU A 68 -8.83 -14.51 -4.28
C LEU A 68 -9.82 -15.28 -5.16
N ARG A 69 -10.00 -14.85 -6.40
CA ARG A 69 -10.83 -15.52 -7.39
C ARG A 69 -10.31 -16.93 -7.71
N GLN A 70 -9.01 -17.06 -7.98
CA GLN A 70 -8.38 -18.36 -8.30
C GLN A 70 -8.45 -19.34 -7.11
N SER A 71 -8.34 -18.81 -5.89
CA SER A 71 -8.44 -19.60 -4.66
C SER A 71 -9.88 -19.94 -4.29
N ASN A 72 -10.85 -19.46 -5.06
CA ASN A 72 -12.29 -19.69 -4.83
C ASN A 72 -12.70 -19.33 -3.40
N ILE A 73 -12.25 -18.16 -2.93
CA ILE A 73 -12.62 -17.64 -1.61
C ILE A 73 -14.11 -17.28 -1.62
N GLY A 74 -14.84 -17.84 -0.68
CA GLY A 74 -16.28 -17.55 -0.53
C GLY A 74 -16.54 -16.12 -0.05
N GLU A 75 -17.72 -15.59 -0.39
CA GLU A 75 -18.14 -14.27 0.04
C GLU A 75 -18.13 -14.13 1.57
N THR A 76 -17.49 -13.09 2.05
CA THR A 76 -17.33 -12.78 3.47
C THR A 76 -17.73 -11.34 3.74
N VAL A 77 -18.63 -11.12 4.68
CA VAL A 77 -19.06 -9.77 5.08
C VAL A 77 -18.15 -9.27 6.20
N VAL A 78 -17.56 -8.09 6.01
CA VAL A 78 -16.58 -7.49 6.90
C VAL A 78 -17.09 -6.14 7.41
N ALA A 79 -16.94 -5.88 8.71
CA ALA A 79 -17.12 -4.54 9.28
C ALA A 79 -15.76 -3.86 9.45
N VAL A 80 -15.64 -2.60 9.07
CA VAL A 80 -14.42 -1.81 9.28
C VAL A 80 -14.66 -0.84 10.43
N LYS A 81 -13.85 -0.97 11.50
CA LYS A 81 -13.89 -0.04 12.62
C LYS A 81 -13.14 1.24 12.28
N THR A 82 -13.52 2.33 12.92
CA THR A 82 -12.74 3.58 12.87
C THR A 82 -11.30 3.31 13.30
N VAL A 83 -10.35 3.65 12.44
CA VAL A 83 -8.91 3.58 12.75
C VAL A 83 -8.60 4.71 13.72
N LYS A 84 -8.06 4.35 14.88
CA LYS A 84 -7.74 5.32 15.93
C LYS A 84 -6.48 6.10 15.58
N ASP A 85 -6.52 7.41 15.77
CA ASP A 85 -5.35 8.29 15.74
C ASP A 85 -5.14 8.95 17.10
N PRO A 86 -4.37 8.34 18.02
CA PRO A 86 -4.08 8.93 19.32
C PRO A 86 -3.27 10.22 19.24
N SER A 87 -2.57 10.46 18.13
CA SER A 87 -1.78 11.69 17.95
C SER A 87 -2.64 12.90 17.57
N GLY A 88 -3.81 12.68 16.99
CA GLY A 88 -4.68 13.70 16.42
C GLY A 88 -4.07 14.50 15.26
N LYS A 89 -2.91 14.04 14.74
CA LYS A 89 -2.14 14.75 13.70
C LYS A 89 -2.36 14.21 12.29
N ALA A 90 -2.84 12.97 12.17
CA ALA A 90 -3.12 12.36 10.89
C ALA A 90 -4.62 12.47 10.58
N ALA A 91 -5.10 13.68 10.33
CA ALA A 91 -6.52 13.94 10.00
C ALA A 91 -6.91 13.28 8.66
N VAL A 92 -6.93 11.95 8.62
CA VAL A 92 -7.21 11.13 7.43
C VAL A 92 -8.26 10.07 7.74
N ALA A 93 -9.13 9.81 6.78
CA ALA A 93 -10.16 8.78 6.88
C ALA A 93 -9.59 7.39 6.55
N ALA A 94 -8.70 6.86 7.40
CA ALA A 94 -8.04 5.57 7.15
C ALA A 94 -9.03 4.39 7.05
N GLY A 95 -10.16 4.44 7.78
CA GLY A 95 -11.24 3.45 7.66
C GLY A 95 -11.81 3.40 6.25
N GLU A 96 -12.12 4.55 5.65
CA GLU A 96 -12.62 4.65 4.27
C GLU A 96 -11.58 4.19 3.23
N MET A 97 -10.31 4.37 3.54
CA MET A 97 -9.23 3.84 2.70
C MET A 97 -9.21 2.31 2.72
N ILE A 98 -9.44 1.67 3.88
CA ILE A 98 -9.57 0.20 4.01
C ILE A 98 -10.77 -0.31 3.21
N VAL A 99 -11.93 0.36 3.33
CA VAL A 99 -13.14 0.03 2.54
C VAL A 99 -12.83 0.06 1.05
N THR A 100 -12.13 1.09 0.59
CA THR A 100 -11.72 1.23 -0.80
C THR A 100 -10.77 0.10 -1.24
N ALA A 101 -9.77 -0.24 -0.41
CA ALA A 101 -8.83 -1.32 -0.70
C ALA A 101 -9.53 -2.68 -0.80
N LEU A 102 -10.42 -3.01 0.16
CA LEU A 102 -11.23 -4.23 0.12
C LEU A 102 -12.13 -4.29 -1.12
N SER A 103 -12.76 -3.18 -1.48
CA SER A 103 -13.60 -3.09 -2.68
C SER A 103 -12.79 -3.36 -3.96
N GLN A 104 -11.57 -2.83 -4.06
CA GLN A 104 -10.71 -3.07 -5.22
C GLN A 104 -10.21 -4.51 -5.29
N MET A 105 -9.87 -5.13 -4.15
CA MET A 105 -9.45 -6.53 -4.06
C MET A 105 -10.60 -7.54 -4.25
N SER A 106 -11.84 -7.08 -4.29
CA SER A 106 -13.03 -7.96 -4.40
C SER A 106 -13.87 -7.65 -5.62
N LYS A 107 -13.36 -6.85 -6.55
CA LYS A 107 -14.10 -6.33 -7.70
C LYS A 107 -14.62 -7.46 -8.61
N THR A 108 -13.82 -8.48 -8.85
CA THR A 108 -14.13 -9.61 -9.74
C THR A 108 -14.39 -10.89 -8.95
N SER A 109 -13.66 -11.10 -7.85
CA SER A 109 -13.80 -12.27 -7.00
C SER A 109 -15.08 -12.25 -6.17
N GLY A 110 -15.57 -11.06 -5.78
CA GLY A 110 -16.67 -10.92 -4.83
C GLY A 110 -16.33 -11.44 -3.43
N ALA A 111 -15.04 -11.63 -3.11
CA ALA A 111 -14.61 -12.30 -1.88
C ALA A 111 -14.99 -11.55 -0.61
N PHE A 112 -14.99 -10.22 -0.65
CA PHE A 112 -15.32 -9.40 0.52
C PHE A 112 -16.40 -8.39 0.19
N LYS A 113 -17.38 -8.27 1.10
CA LYS A 113 -18.37 -7.19 1.13
C LYS A 113 -18.23 -6.44 2.44
N VAL A 114 -18.29 -5.13 2.38
CA VAL A 114 -18.23 -4.29 3.59
C VAL A 114 -19.64 -4.00 4.06
N ALA A 115 -19.91 -4.29 5.34
CA ALA A 115 -21.14 -3.85 5.99
C ALA A 115 -20.98 -2.38 6.37
N ASP A 116 -21.71 -1.53 5.68
CA ASP A 116 -21.74 -0.08 5.91
C ASP A 116 -22.89 0.26 6.86
N PHE A 117 -22.57 0.31 8.15
CA PHE A 117 -23.55 0.62 9.19
C PHE A 117 -22.91 1.40 10.35
N GLU A 118 -23.32 2.65 10.52
CA GLU A 118 -22.86 3.52 11.62
C GLU A 118 -23.81 3.44 12.81
N VAL A 119 -23.28 3.06 13.95
CA VAL A 119 -24.06 2.92 15.19
C VAL A 119 -24.13 4.23 15.98
N ASP A 120 -23.17 5.13 15.80
CA ASP A 120 -23.09 6.40 16.52
C ASP A 120 -24.15 7.38 15.99
N PRO A 121 -25.17 7.75 16.80
CA PRO A 121 -26.24 8.66 16.36
C PRO A 121 -25.74 10.02 15.87
N LEU A 122 -24.58 10.48 16.35
CA LEU A 122 -24.01 11.78 15.97
C LEU A 122 -23.33 11.75 14.60
N LYS A 123 -23.05 10.56 14.08
CA LYS A 123 -22.42 10.34 12.77
C LYS A 123 -23.38 9.81 11.72
N GLN A 124 -24.64 9.56 12.09
CA GLN A 124 -25.64 9.04 11.17
C GLN A 124 -26.01 10.07 10.10
N ASP A 125 -25.96 9.64 8.87
CA ASP A 125 -26.43 10.41 7.72
C ASP A 125 -27.88 10.07 7.34
N THR A 126 -28.34 10.62 6.23
CA THR A 126 -29.71 10.39 5.72
C THR A 126 -29.95 8.91 5.39
N VAL A 127 -28.95 8.21 4.85
CA VAL A 127 -29.07 6.78 4.48
C VAL A 127 -29.24 5.95 5.75
N GLN A 128 -28.42 6.20 6.76
CA GLN A 128 -28.49 5.51 8.05
C GLN A 128 -29.81 5.79 8.78
N THR A 129 -30.32 7.02 8.72
CA THR A 129 -31.61 7.39 9.30
C THR A 129 -32.77 6.61 8.64
N LEU A 130 -32.77 6.53 7.30
CA LEU A 130 -33.74 5.72 6.56
C LEU A 130 -33.62 4.22 6.89
N THR A 131 -32.39 3.72 7.01
CA THR A 131 -32.13 2.34 7.42
C THR A 131 -32.76 2.03 8.77
N ASN A 132 -32.57 2.90 9.77
CA ASN A 132 -33.17 2.74 11.11
C ASN A 132 -34.70 2.74 11.10
N LEU A 133 -35.33 3.44 10.14
CA LEU A 133 -36.79 3.42 9.96
C LEU A 133 -37.29 2.13 9.29
N LEU A 134 -36.50 1.57 8.37
CA LEU A 134 -36.91 0.43 7.56
C LEU A 134 -36.59 -0.93 8.21
N LEU A 135 -35.53 -1.03 8.99
CA LEU A 135 -35.10 -2.26 9.68
C LEU A 135 -36.22 -2.88 10.53
N PRO A 136 -36.94 -2.11 11.41
CA PRO A 136 -38.01 -2.67 12.26
C PRO A 136 -39.21 -3.16 11.47
N THR A 137 -39.41 -2.65 10.24
CA THR A 137 -40.54 -3.06 9.39
C THR A 137 -40.29 -4.38 8.65
N GLY A 138 -39.08 -4.94 8.72
CA GLY A 138 -38.66 -6.11 7.94
C GLY A 138 -38.50 -5.85 6.44
N SER A 139 -38.64 -4.60 6.00
CA SER A 139 -38.45 -4.20 4.60
C SER A 139 -36.99 -4.13 4.18
N MET A 140 -36.07 -4.21 5.15
CA MET A 140 -34.63 -4.17 4.97
C MET A 140 -33.96 -5.19 5.88
N ALA A 141 -32.88 -5.80 5.40
CA ALA A 141 -32.02 -6.66 6.19
C ALA A 141 -30.55 -6.30 5.93
N ILE A 142 -29.81 -6.08 7.00
CA ILE A 142 -28.36 -5.89 6.93
C ILE A 142 -27.69 -7.24 7.21
N PRO A 143 -26.87 -7.78 6.31
CA PRO A 143 -26.16 -9.03 6.57
C PRO A 143 -25.22 -8.84 7.76
N ALA A 144 -25.28 -9.76 8.72
CA ALA A 144 -24.37 -9.73 9.86
C ALA A 144 -22.91 -9.93 9.38
N PRO A 145 -21.98 -9.05 9.77
CA PRO A 145 -20.57 -9.26 9.48
C PRO A 145 -20.07 -10.55 10.13
N GLN A 146 -19.18 -11.26 9.43
CA GLN A 146 -18.48 -12.41 9.97
C GLN A 146 -17.16 -11.96 10.60
N LEU A 147 -16.54 -10.96 10.00
CA LEU A 147 -15.24 -10.43 10.40
C LEU A 147 -15.32 -8.93 10.69
N TYR A 148 -14.35 -8.45 11.45
CA TYR A 148 -14.11 -7.02 11.54
C TYR A 148 -12.63 -6.69 11.40
N ILE A 149 -12.33 -5.55 10.78
CA ILE A 149 -10.99 -4.97 10.74
C ILE A 149 -10.95 -3.80 11.73
N SER A 150 -9.89 -3.76 12.51
CA SER A 150 -9.58 -2.67 13.45
C SER A 150 -8.13 -2.25 13.30
N GLY A 151 -7.80 -1.05 13.72
CA GLY A 151 -6.42 -0.59 13.67
C GLY A 151 -6.22 0.73 14.38
N ALA A 152 -4.97 1.14 14.41
CA ALA A 152 -4.55 2.44 14.92
C ALA A 152 -3.33 2.95 14.16
N ILE A 153 -3.22 4.26 14.09
CA ILE A 153 -1.97 4.92 13.74
C ILE A 153 -1.10 4.83 15.00
N SER A 154 -0.06 3.99 14.94
CA SER A 154 0.78 3.70 16.11
C SER A 154 1.63 4.91 16.49
N TYR A 155 2.09 5.66 15.50
CA TYR A 155 2.80 6.93 15.69
C TYR A 155 2.81 7.77 14.42
N LEU A 156 3.01 9.07 14.61
CA LEU A 156 3.30 10.05 13.57
C LEU A 156 4.35 11.02 14.10
N ASP A 157 5.60 10.78 13.74
CA ASP A 157 6.74 11.56 14.19
C ASP A 157 7.23 12.46 13.05
N GLN A 158 7.20 13.77 13.29
CA GLN A 158 7.70 14.78 12.36
C GLN A 158 9.11 15.20 12.76
N GLY A 159 9.99 15.36 11.78
CA GLY A 159 11.35 15.83 12.02
C GLY A 159 12.31 14.79 12.59
N VAL A 160 12.06 13.49 12.36
CA VAL A 160 12.85 12.37 12.86
C VAL A 160 14.33 12.43 12.42
N LEU A 161 14.59 12.98 11.23
CA LEU A 161 15.95 13.27 10.77
C LEU A 161 15.99 14.70 10.24
N ARG A 162 16.74 15.54 10.91
CA ARG A 162 17.06 16.90 10.47
C ARG A 162 18.51 16.92 10.02
N LYS A 163 18.74 16.95 8.73
CA LYS A 163 20.08 17.13 8.18
C LYS A 163 20.15 18.54 7.60
N SER A 164 20.72 19.48 8.37
CA SER A 164 21.04 20.81 7.88
C SER A 164 22.45 20.77 7.28
N ASN A 165 22.56 20.95 5.99
CA ASN A 165 23.81 21.28 5.35
C ASN A 165 23.86 22.80 5.24
N SER A 166 24.55 23.48 6.17
CA SER A 166 24.86 24.88 6.05
C SER A 166 26.24 25.04 5.40
N ALA A 167 26.27 25.56 4.20
CA ALA A 167 27.50 26.12 3.65
C ALA A 167 27.44 27.64 3.87
N GLY A 168 28.14 28.13 4.87
CA GLY A 168 28.28 29.54 5.15
C GLY A 168 29.55 30.08 4.54
N VAL A 169 29.44 31.15 3.74
CA VAL A 169 30.60 31.99 3.39
C VAL A 169 30.52 33.22 4.28
N SER A 170 31.44 33.30 5.25
CA SER A 170 31.59 34.45 6.14
C SER A 170 32.38 35.54 5.42
N TYR A 171 31.79 36.72 5.27
CA TYR A 171 32.45 37.89 4.70
C TYR A 171 32.36 39.07 5.71
N GLY A 172 33.45 39.23 6.45
CA GLY A 172 33.60 40.35 7.38
C GLY A 172 32.79 40.20 8.68
N GLU A 173 32.93 41.15 9.60
CA GLU A 173 32.40 41.09 10.96
C GLU A 173 30.85 41.09 11.09
N ASN A 174 30.06 41.25 10.02
CA ASN A 174 28.58 41.41 10.10
C ASN A 174 27.76 40.78 8.96
N GLY A 175 28.24 39.75 8.29
CA GLY A 175 27.47 39.11 7.21
C GLY A 175 27.68 37.61 7.09
N GLU A 176 26.70 36.81 7.47
CA GLU A 176 26.59 35.38 7.16
C GLU A 176 25.56 35.16 6.08
N LEU A 177 25.99 34.71 4.89
CA LEU A 177 25.12 34.16 3.87
C LEU A 177 25.15 32.63 3.98
N GLY A 178 24.13 32.06 4.61
CA GLY A 178 23.96 30.64 4.75
C GLY A 178 22.89 30.12 3.78
N ILE A 179 23.24 29.14 2.98
CA ILE A 179 22.25 28.31 2.25
C ILE A 179 22.00 27.09 3.12
N SER A 180 20.85 27.01 3.75
CA SER A 180 20.42 25.86 4.53
C SER A 180 19.40 25.04 3.73
N GLY A 181 19.75 23.81 3.42
CA GLY A 181 18.81 22.81 2.91
C GLY A 181 18.29 21.97 4.06
N ASP A 182 17.06 22.19 4.49
CA ASP A 182 16.43 21.38 5.53
C ASP A 182 15.77 20.14 4.92
N LEU A 183 16.28 18.95 5.27
CA LEU A 183 15.60 17.69 5.02
C LEU A 183 14.71 17.38 6.22
N GLN A 184 13.41 17.47 6.05
CA GLN A 184 12.45 17.10 7.09
C GLN A 184 11.85 15.73 6.77
N THR A 185 11.98 14.79 7.71
CA THR A 185 11.41 13.45 7.56
C THR A 185 10.21 13.28 8.49
N THR A 186 9.18 12.60 7.98
CA THR A 186 8.01 12.20 8.76
C THR A 186 7.94 10.67 8.77
N ALA A 187 7.91 10.07 9.95
CA ALA A 187 7.67 8.65 10.13
C ALA A 187 6.19 8.45 10.53
N LEU A 188 5.54 7.50 9.87
CA LEU A 188 4.14 7.16 10.09
C LEU A 188 4.03 5.65 10.21
N GLY A 189 3.46 5.17 11.33
CA GLY A 189 3.17 3.76 11.57
C GLY A 189 1.68 3.48 11.55
N LEU A 190 1.29 2.36 10.94
CA LEU A 190 -0.08 1.85 10.91
C LEU A 190 -0.09 0.38 11.32
N GLU A 191 -0.94 0.08 12.30
CA GLU A 191 -1.22 -1.29 12.72
C GLU A 191 -2.66 -1.64 12.42
N LEU A 192 -2.86 -2.81 11.79
CA LEU A 192 -4.17 -3.35 11.45
C LEU A 192 -4.30 -4.77 12.00
N HIS A 193 -5.51 -5.11 12.44
CA HIS A 193 -5.87 -6.42 12.96
C HIS A 193 -7.20 -6.87 12.38
N ILE A 194 -7.39 -8.17 12.27
CA ILE A 194 -8.67 -8.77 11.88
C ILE A 194 -9.18 -9.70 12.98
N GLY A 195 -10.47 -9.73 13.18
CA GLY A 195 -11.09 -10.56 14.21
C GLY A 195 -12.45 -11.08 13.81
N ASP A 196 -12.92 -12.06 14.56
CA ASP A 196 -14.27 -12.61 14.49
C ASP A 196 -15.28 -11.60 15.05
N PHE A 197 -16.29 -11.26 14.26
CA PHE A 197 -17.26 -10.23 14.64
C PHE A 197 -18.15 -10.67 15.81
N LEU A 198 -18.52 -11.93 15.88
CA LEU A 198 -19.45 -12.44 16.90
C LEU A 198 -18.76 -12.61 18.25
N THR A 199 -17.55 -13.19 18.26
CA THR A 199 -16.81 -13.45 19.49
C THR A 199 -15.98 -12.27 19.97
N ARG A 200 -15.73 -11.30 19.10
CA ARG A 200 -14.86 -10.13 19.34
C ARG A 200 -13.39 -10.51 19.62
N THR A 201 -12.98 -11.68 19.19
CA THR A 201 -11.58 -12.15 19.32
C THR A 201 -10.80 -11.81 18.07
N LEU A 202 -9.55 -11.39 18.24
CA LEU A 202 -8.60 -11.20 17.14
C LEU A 202 -8.03 -12.56 16.73
N TYR A 203 -7.78 -12.73 15.43
CA TYR A 203 -7.09 -13.91 14.92
C TYR A 203 -5.58 -13.79 15.16
N PRO A 204 -4.97 -14.70 15.95
CA PRO A 204 -3.53 -14.67 16.19
C PRO A 204 -2.73 -14.82 14.89
N GLY A 205 -1.68 -13.99 14.74
CA GLY A 205 -0.80 -14.03 13.57
C GLY A 205 -1.39 -13.44 12.27
N ILE A 206 -2.62 -12.90 12.33
CA ILE A 206 -3.23 -12.18 11.21
C ILE A 206 -3.30 -10.70 11.57
N ASP A 207 -2.16 -10.07 11.47
CA ASP A 207 -1.93 -8.66 11.75
C ASP A 207 -1.01 -8.04 10.69
N SER A 208 -1.02 -6.73 10.60
CA SER A 208 -0.12 -5.95 9.77
C SER A 208 0.38 -4.76 10.56
N ALA A 209 1.70 -4.61 10.66
CA ALA A 209 2.36 -3.49 11.30
C ALA A 209 3.40 -2.93 10.33
N ASN A 210 3.11 -1.80 9.71
CA ASN A 210 3.94 -1.20 8.68
C ASN A 210 4.27 0.25 9.01
N GLU A 211 5.47 0.64 8.65
CA GLU A 211 6.00 1.99 8.82
C GLU A 211 6.41 2.57 7.46
N ILE A 212 6.08 3.84 7.23
CA ILE A 212 6.58 4.61 6.11
C ILE A 212 7.37 5.81 6.63
N VAL A 213 8.55 6.02 6.07
CA VAL A 213 9.35 7.23 6.32
C VAL A 213 9.34 8.07 5.04
N ALA A 214 8.63 9.19 5.10
CA ALA A 214 8.58 10.17 4.02
C ALA A 214 9.60 11.28 4.27
N ALA A 215 10.42 11.59 3.26
CA ALA A 215 11.39 12.67 3.33
C ALA A 215 10.90 13.86 2.49
N ASN A 216 10.71 15.01 3.13
CA ASN A 216 10.45 16.28 2.46
C ASN A 216 11.76 17.05 2.32
N LYS A 217 12.22 17.29 1.09
CA LYS A 217 13.31 18.22 0.82
C LYS A 217 12.70 19.60 0.60
N GLY A 218 13.13 20.59 1.35
CA GLY A 218 12.62 21.97 1.32
C GLY A 218 12.89 22.74 0.03
N PHE A 219 13.55 22.15 -0.96
CA PHE A 219 13.72 22.68 -2.32
C PHE A 219 13.68 21.53 -3.32
N GLY A 220 12.59 21.45 -4.14
CA GLY A 220 12.54 20.70 -5.42
C GLY A 220 12.47 19.18 -5.29
N ILE A 221 11.29 18.68 -5.47
CA ILE A 221 10.90 17.57 -6.38
C ILE A 221 11.65 16.22 -6.30
N ASP A 222 12.25 15.77 -5.23
CA ASP A 222 12.66 14.38 -5.14
C ASP A 222 12.52 13.85 -3.70
N GLY A 223 11.27 13.65 -3.30
CA GLY A 223 10.92 12.95 -2.07
C GLY A 223 10.81 11.45 -2.33
N GLY A 224 11.82 10.66 -1.94
CA GLY A 224 11.69 9.20 -1.86
C GLY A 224 11.07 8.79 -0.54
N ALA A 225 10.13 7.84 -0.54
CA ALA A 225 9.66 7.22 0.68
C ALA A 225 10.17 5.79 0.76
N LYS A 226 10.50 5.36 1.99
CA LYS A 226 10.87 3.98 2.29
C LYS A 226 9.86 3.39 3.24
N ILE A 227 9.31 2.25 2.90
CA ILE A 227 8.50 1.46 3.82
C ILE A 227 9.43 0.46 4.49
N LYS A 228 9.40 0.44 5.82
CA LYS A 228 10.14 -0.51 6.63
C LYS A 228 9.15 -1.44 7.30
N LYS A 229 9.21 -2.71 6.93
CA LYS A 229 8.61 -3.82 7.68
C LYS A 229 9.74 -4.54 8.39
N THR A 230 9.45 -5.23 9.47
CA THR A 230 10.44 -6.06 10.19
C THR A 230 11.10 -7.05 9.23
N GLY A 231 12.27 -6.68 8.69
CA GLY A 231 13.06 -7.51 7.77
C GLY A 231 12.88 -7.24 6.27
N VAL A 232 11.83 -6.56 5.82
CA VAL A 232 11.60 -6.28 4.38
C VAL A 232 11.55 -4.78 4.14
N GLN A 233 12.41 -4.28 3.26
CA GLN A 233 12.41 -2.87 2.84
C GLN A 233 11.80 -2.74 1.45
N PHE A 234 10.75 -1.93 1.32
CA PHE A 234 10.21 -1.52 0.04
C PHE A 234 10.79 -0.16 -0.35
N SER A 235 11.37 -0.07 -1.53
CA SER A 235 11.74 1.21 -2.12
C SER A 235 10.59 1.68 -3.01
N LEU A 236 9.94 2.76 -2.62
CA LEU A 236 8.92 3.40 -3.44
C LEU A 236 9.62 4.40 -4.38
N GLU A 237 9.75 4.04 -5.65
CA GLU A 237 10.40 4.88 -6.66
C GLU A 237 9.52 6.04 -7.20
N ARG A 238 8.27 6.12 -6.78
CA ARG A 238 7.38 7.23 -7.19
C ARG A 238 7.47 8.39 -6.22
N ASN A 239 7.63 9.58 -6.78
CA ASN A 239 7.61 10.86 -6.09
C ASN A 239 6.41 10.98 -5.16
N LEU A 240 6.61 10.70 -3.87
CA LEU A 240 5.61 10.88 -2.85
C LEU A 240 5.65 12.33 -2.33
N SER A 241 5.32 13.28 -3.21
CA SER A 241 4.99 14.65 -2.79
C SER A 241 3.58 14.73 -2.13
N GLN A 242 2.96 13.57 -1.83
CA GLN A 242 1.55 13.48 -1.44
C GLN A 242 1.29 13.73 0.05
N GLY A 243 2.27 14.10 0.84
CA GLY A 243 2.07 14.37 2.28
C GLY A 243 1.58 13.15 3.10
N VAL A 244 1.08 13.42 4.32
CA VAL A 244 0.61 12.38 5.26
C VAL A 244 -0.54 11.55 4.69
N GLY A 245 -1.44 12.15 3.92
CA GLY A 245 -2.58 11.44 3.33
C GLY A 245 -2.18 10.37 2.31
N GLY A 246 -1.23 10.66 1.43
CA GLY A 246 -0.70 9.69 0.46
C GLY A 246 0.10 8.58 1.12
N ALA A 247 0.92 8.92 2.13
CA ALA A 247 1.64 7.95 2.92
C ALA A 247 0.69 6.99 3.66
N MET A 248 -0.38 7.52 4.26
CA MET A 248 -1.41 6.72 4.91
C MET A 248 -2.12 5.81 3.93
N ARG A 249 -2.51 6.31 2.75
CA ARG A 249 -3.13 5.48 1.70
C ARG A 249 -2.23 4.29 1.33
N THR A 250 -0.95 4.55 1.17
CA THR A 250 0.04 3.51 0.84
C THR A 250 0.15 2.45 1.94
N LEU A 251 0.19 2.86 3.22
CA LEU A 251 0.21 1.94 4.36
C LEU A 251 -1.09 1.13 4.47
N VAL A 252 -2.24 1.76 4.21
CA VAL A 252 -3.54 1.08 4.24
C VAL A 252 -3.63 0.04 3.13
N ASP A 253 -3.25 0.37 1.90
CA ASP A 253 -3.27 -0.58 0.80
C ASP A 253 -2.37 -1.78 1.11
N LEU A 254 -1.12 -1.55 1.54
CA LEU A 254 -0.19 -2.61 1.93
C LEU A 254 -0.74 -3.44 3.09
N GLY A 255 -1.17 -2.80 4.17
CA GLY A 255 -1.66 -3.49 5.36
C GLY A 255 -2.92 -4.31 5.08
N THR A 256 -3.81 -3.83 4.22
CA THR A 256 -5.01 -4.57 3.83
C THR A 256 -4.66 -5.79 2.95
N ILE A 257 -3.69 -5.65 2.04
CA ILE A 257 -3.15 -6.77 1.25
C ILE A 257 -2.59 -7.86 2.18
N GLU A 258 -1.79 -7.48 3.16
CA GLU A 258 -1.22 -8.42 4.13
C GLU A 258 -2.28 -9.13 4.95
N LEU A 259 -3.23 -8.39 5.52
CA LEU A 259 -4.31 -8.98 6.32
C LEU A 259 -5.11 -10.00 5.52
N VAL A 260 -5.55 -9.60 4.33
CA VAL A 260 -6.34 -10.47 3.45
C VAL A 260 -5.51 -11.67 2.99
N GLY A 261 -4.26 -11.47 2.63
CA GLY A 261 -3.36 -12.53 2.21
C GLY A 261 -3.12 -13.57 3.31
N LYS A 262 -2.83 -13.13 4.52
CA LYS A 262 -2.67 -14.01 5.70
C LYS A 262 -3.96 -14.73 6.06
N LEU A 263 -5.10 -14.04 6.05
CA LEU A 263 -6.41 -14.62 6.34
C LEU A 263 -6.75 -15.75 5.36
N THR A 264 -6.58 -15.50 4.08
CA THR A 264 -6.95 -16.42 3.00
C THR A 264 -5.85 -17.42 2.64
N LYS A 265 -4.65 -17.24 3.20
CA LYS A 265 -3.45 -18.05 2.94
C LYS A 265 -3.05 -18.08 1.47
N VAL A 266 -3.17 -16.92 0.81
CA VAL A 266 -2.69 -16.73 -0.57
C VAL A 266 -1.33 -16.03 -0.58
N PRO A 267 -0.46 -16.28 -1.57
CA PRO A 267 0.90 -15.71 -1.62
C PRO A 267 0.90 -14.22 -2.00
N TYR A 268 0.35 -13.38 -1.12
CA TYR A 268 0.18 -11.93 -1.31
C TYR A 268 1.49 -11.20 -1.62
N TRP A 269 2.64 -11.69 -1.11
CA TRP A 269 3.96 -11.11 -1.39
C TRP A 269 4.31 -11.13 -2.87
N GLN A 270 3.76 -12.05 -3.66
CA GLN A 270 3.95 -12.06 -5.10
C GLN A 270 3.27 -10.85 -5.76
N CYS A 271 2.10 -10.45 -5.28
CA CYS A 271 1.44 -9.23 -5.73
C CYS A 271 2.21 -7.95 -5.34
N LEU A 272 3.09 -8.05 -4.36
CA LEU A 272 3.98 -6.97 -3.94
C LEU A 272 5.34 -7.03 -4.64
N SER A 273 5.54 -7.93 -5.59
CA SER A 273 6.82 -8.18 -6.28
C SER A 273 7.96 -8.55 -5.33
N LEU A 274 7.64 -9.22 -4.22
CA LEU A 274 8.62 -9.64 -3.22
C LEU A 274 9.13 -11.06 -3.50
N ASP A 275 10.40 -11.27 -3.12
CA ASP A 275 11.02 -12.59 -3.25
C ASP A 275 10.41 -13.59 -2.27
N GLN A 276 9.87 -14.68 -2.81
CA GLN A 276 9.34 -15.81 -2.02
C GLN A 276 10.44 -16.48 -1.18
N ALA A 277 11.70 -16.40 -1.59
CA ALA A 277 12.83 -16.97 -0.84
C ALA A 277 13.15 -16.18 0.44
N HIS A 278 12.50 -15.02 0.67
CA HIS A 278 12.71 -14.25 1.90
C HIS A 278 12.34 -15.09 3.14
N PRO A 279 13.18 -15.14 4.19
CA PRO A 279 12.99 -16.02 5.34
C PRO A 279 11.62 -15.85 6.04
N GLU A 280 11.06 -14.65 6.02
CA GLU A 280 9.75 -14.37 6.63
C GLU A 280 8.63 -15.07 5.87
N PHE A 281 8.61 -15.01 4.54
CA PHE A 281 7.61 -15.70 3.72
C PHE A 281 7.81 -17.21 3.72
N GLN A 282 9.05 -17.68 3.80
CA GLN A 282 9.33 -19.11 3.97
C GLN A 282 8.77 -19.63 5.29
N ARG A 283 8.88 -18.87 6.38
CA ARG A 283 8.28 -19.22 7.65
C ARG A 283 6.75 -19.25 7.57
N GLU A 284 6.12 -18.22 6.97
CA GLU A 284 4.67 -18.22 6.76
C GLU A 284 4.20 -19.43 5.94
N LEU A 285 4.90 -19.77 4.86
CA LEU A 285 4.58 -20.96 4.06
C LEU A 285 4.64 -22.25 4.87
N LEU A 286 5.66 -22.39 5.71
CA LEU A 286 5.84 -23.55 6.58
C LEU A 286 4.71 -23.65 7.62
N ASP A 287 4.37 -22.54 8.25
CA ASP A 287 3.29 -22.45 9.23
C ASP A 287 1.93 -22.76 8.61
N TRP A 288 1.66 -22.22 7.42
CA TRP A 288 0.43 -22.52 6.68
C TRP A 288 0.34 -24.00 6.29
N TYR A 289 1.43 -24.56 5.74
CA TYR A 289 1.48 -25.98 5.38
C TYR A 289 1.31 -26.88 6.57
N GLY A 290 2.00 -26.59 7.68
CA GLY A 290 1.92 -27.36 8.93
C GLY A 290 0.55 -27.28 9.60
N GLY A 291 -0.10 -26.11 9.52
CA GLY A 291 -1.43 -25.89 10.10
C GLY A 291 -2.60 -26.47 9.29
N MET A 292 -2.37 -26.92 8.05
CA MET A 292 -3.42 -27.55 7.23
C MET A 292 -3.59 -29.04 7.60
N GLY A 293 -4.84 -29.45 7.86
CA GLY A 293 -5.18 -30.87 7.95
C GLY A 293 -5.08 -31.56 6.58
N GLU A 294 -4.88 -32.86 6.57
CA GLU A 294 -4.61 -33.65 5.35
C GLU A 294 -5.67 -33.47 4.25
N ARG A 295 -6.95 -33.48 4.63
CA ARG A 295 -8.03 -33.25 3.67
C ARG A 295 -7.99 -31.84 3.07
N SER A 296 -7.60 -30.85 3.85
CA SER A 296 -7.45 -29.46 3.39
C SER A 296 -6.27 -29.30 2.47
N LYS A 297 -5.15 -29.98 2.75
CA LYS A 297 -3.99 -30.04 1.84
C LYS A 297 -4.39 -30.59 0.47
N VAL A 298 -5.11 -31.74 0.46
CA VAL A 298 -5.56 -32.35 -0.80
C VAL A 298 -6.48 -31.40 -1.55
N LYS A 299 -7.46 -30.77 -0.90
CA LYS A 299 -8.33 -29.78 -1.57
C LYS A 299 -7.55 -28.62 -2.15
N PHE A 300 -6.60 -28.08 -1.38
CA PHE A 300 -5.74 -26.99 -1.84
C PHE A 300 -4.97 -27.37 -3.12
N PHE A 301 -4.33 -28.53 -3.11
CA PHE A 301 -3.63 -29.02 -4.30
C PHE A 301 -4.57 -29.33 -5.47
N GLN A 302 -5.74 -29.93 -5.23
CA GLN A 302 -6.74 -30.15 -6.28
C GLN A 302 -7.16 -28.84 -6.96
N THR A 303 -7.39 -27.77 -6.17
CA THR A 303 -7.74 -26.45 -6.67
C THR A 303 -6.59 -25.85 -7.48
N GLY A 304 -5.38 -25.82 -6.91
CA GLY A 304 -4.21 -25.25 -7.58
C GLY A 304 -3.85 -25.98 -8.87
N LEU A 305 -3.82 -27.31 -8.85
CA LEU A 305 -3.53 -28.12 -10.05
C LEU A 305 -4.62 -27.98 -11.12
N LYS A 306 -5.87 -27.79 -10.72
CA LYS A 306 -6.97 -27.52 -11.65
C LYS A 306 -6.80 -26.16 -12.33
N ASN A 307 -6.47 -25.12 -11.58
CA ASN A 307 -6.20 -23.79 -12.12
C ASN A 307 -4.98 -23.77 -13.06
N LEU A 308 -4.00 -24.63 -12.81
CA LEU A 308 -2.81 -24.77 -13.67
C LEU A 308 -3.00 -25.74 -14.85
N GLY A 309 -4.16 -26.41 -14.94
CA GLY A 309 -4.48 -27.33 -16.04
C GLY A 309 -3.96 -28.76 -15.89
N TYR A 310 -3.37 -29.12 -14.73
CA TYR A 310 -2.89 -30.50 -14.48
C TYR A 310 -3.99 -31.47 -14.04
N TYR A 311 -5.07 -30.96 -13.42
CA TYR A 311 -6.13 -31.78 -12.82
C TYR A 311 -7.51 -31.35 -13.33
N SER A 312 -8.33 -32.32 -13.76
CA SER A 312 -9.69 -32.08 -14.25
C SER A 312 -10.80 -32.62 -13.33
N GLY A 313 -10.41 -33.36 -12.29
CA GLY A 313 -11.33 -34.03 -11.37
C GLY A 313 -12.04 -33.06 -10.39
N LYS A 314 -12.79 -33.67 -9.46
CA LYS A 314 -13.53 -32.93 -8.43
C LYS A 314 -12.60 -32.49 -7.29
N VAL A 315 -12.84 -31.29 -6.75
CA VAL A 315 -12.16 -30.77 -5.54
C VAL A 315 -12.92 -31.27 -4.31
N ASP A 316 -12.64 -32.53 -3.91
CA ASP A 316 -13.35 -33.20 -2.82
C ASP A 316 -12.47 -33.50 -1.60
N GLY A 317 -11.17 -33.27 -1.70
CA GLY A 317 -10.19 -33.54 -0.64
C GLY A 317 -9.83 -35.04 -0.51
N LYS A 318 -10.05 -35.85 -1.56
CA LYS A 318 -9.65 -37.25 -1.60
C LYS A 318 -8.46 -37.45 -2.54
N SER A 319 -7.44 -38.19 -2.09
CA SER A 319 -6.26 -38.50 -2.88
C SER A 319 -6.56 -39.66 -3.83
N SER A 320 -7.18 -39.39 -4.98
CA SER A 320 -7.44 -40.37 -6.03
C SER A 320 -6.18 -40.69 -6.83
N LYS A 321 -6.23 -41.75 -7.66
CA LYS A 321 -5.14 -42.10 -8.59
C LYS A 321 -4.90 -40.96 -9.60
N GLU A 322 -5.98 -40.41 -10.18
CA GLU A 322 -5.93 -39.29 -11.10
C GLU A 322 -5.27 -38.04 -10.45
N PHE A 323 -5.60 -37.76 -9.21
CA PHE A 323 -4.97 -36.66 -8.47
C PHE A 323 -3.47 -36.87 -8.29
N ARG A 324 -3.04 -38.08 -7.91
CA ARG A 324 -1.61 -38.39 -7.74
C ARG A 324 -0.83 -38.32 -9.03
N GLU A 325 -1.42 -38.74 -10.14
CA GLU A 325 -0.82 -38.64 -11.48
C GLU A 325 -0.66 -37.17 -11.88
N ALA A 326 -1.70 -36.33 -11.67
CA ALA A 326 -1.66 -34.91 -11.91
C ALA A 326 -0.59 -34.21 -11.04
N LEU A 327 -0.51 -34.57 -9.76
CA LEU A 327 0.50 -34.03 -8.87
C LEU A 327 1.91 -34.43 -9.28
N SER A 328 2.11 -35.69 -9.67
CA SER A 328 3.41 -36.16 -10.16
C SER A 328 3.85 -35.44 -11.44
N ALA A 329 2.93 -35.18 -12.37
CA ALA A 329 3.20 -34.39 -13.57
C ALA A 329 3.62 -32.96 -13.19
N PHE A 330 2.84 -32.31 -12.33
CA PHE A 330 3.19 -30.98 -11.82
C PHE A 330 4.56 -30.93 -11.15
N GLN A 331 4.85 -31.91 -10.28
CA GLN A 331 6.14 -32.01 -9.60
C GLN A 331 7.30 -32.11 -10.60
N LYS A 332 7.17 -32.97 -11.62
CA LYS A 332 8.18 -33.14 -12.67
C LYS A 332 8.45 -31.84 -13.42
N ASP A 333 7.38 -31.16 -13.87
CA ASP A 333 7.49 -29.93 -14.66
C ASP A 333 8.08 -28.76 -13.85
N ASN A 334 7.89 -28.79 -12.53
CA ASN A 334 8.38 -27.76 -11.62
C ASN A 334 9.68 -28.16 -10.89
N LYS A 335 10.42 -29.15 -11.40
CA LYS A 335 11.72 -29.59 -10.85
C LYS A 335 11.65 -30.03 -9.38
N ALA A 336 10.52 -30.59 -8.96
CA ALA A 336 10.36 -31.26 -7.69
C ALA A 336 10.38 -32.78 -7.87
N THR A 337 10.56 -33.53 -6.79
CA THR A 337 10.55 -35.00 -6.84
C THR A 337 9.18 -35.51 -7.25
N PRO A 338 9.03 -36.23 -8.40
CA PRO A 338 7.74 -36.65 -8.97
C PRO A 338 7.16 -37.86 -8.22
N SER A 339 6.85 -37.71 -6.96
CA SER A 339 6.37 -38.78 -6.08
C SER A 339 4.84 -39.01 -6.18
N GLY A 340 4.08 -38.02 -6.64
CA GLY A 340 2.62 -38.02 -6.59
C GLY A 340 2.05 -37.89 -5.17
N PHE A 341 2.90 -37.60 -4.17
CA PHE A 341 2.50 -37.33 -2.79
C PHE A 341 2.70 -35.87 -2.43
N ILE A 342 1.80 -35.35 -1.63
CA ILE A 342 1.89 -33.98 -1.12
C ILE A 342 3.06 -33.89 -0.15
N ASN A 343 3.95 -32.91 -0.38
CA ASN A 343 5.05 -32.56 0.50
C ASN A 343 5.25 -31.04 0.47
N PHE A 344 6.07 -30.52 1.39
CA PHE A 344 6.31 -29.08 1.49
C PHE A 344 6.97 -28.51 0.21
N GLU A 345 7.90 -29.23 -0.43
CA GLU A 345 8.51 -28.80 -1.69
C GLU A 345 7.45 -28.57 -2.78
N SER A 346 6.51 -29.51 -2.93
CA SER A 346 5.41 -29.36 -3.87
C SER A 346 4.49 -28.18 -3.54
N TYR A 347 4.26 -27.94 -2.26
CA TYR A 347 3.49 -26.81 -1.78
C TYR A 347 4.16 -25.48 -2.12
N GLU A 348 5.46 -25.36 -1.85
CA GLU A 348 6.26 -24.17 -2.21
C GLU A 348 6.23 -23.91 -3.73
N ARG A 349 6.39 -24.96 -4.55
CA ARG A 349 6.31 -24.83 -6.00
C ARG A 349 4.92 -24.40 -6.48
N LEU A 350 3.87 -24.94 -5.87
CA LEU A 350 2.50 -24.56 -6.20
C LEU A 350 2.26 -23.08 -5.85
N MET A 351 2.66 -22.65 -4.66
CA MET A 351 2.54 -21.27 -4.23
C MET A 351 3.32 -20.30 -5.15
N LYS A 352 4.50 -20.71 -5.63
CA LYS A 352 5.30 -19.91 -6.57
C LYS A 352 4.63 -19.72 -7.93
N ASN A 353 3.75 -20.61 -8.34
CA ASN A 353 3.08 -20.58 -9.63
C ASN A 353 1.69 -19.94 -9.57
N TYR A 354 1.25 -19.40 -8.43
CA TYR A 354 -0.06 -18.75 -8.31
C TYR A 354 -0.15 -17.45 -9.13
N VAL A 355 0.92 -16.68 -9.19
CA VAL A 355 0.97 -15.42 -9.94
C VAL A 355 1.90 -15.58 -11.12
N LYS A 356 1.39 -15.31 -12.32
CA LYS A 356 2.20 -15.23 -13.54
C LYS A 356 2.38 -13.76 -13.91
N THR A 357 3.64 -13.37 -14.15
CA THR A 357 3.97 -12.07 -14.72
C THR A 357 4.28 -12.20 -16.20
N ASP A 358 4.02 -11.14 -16.98
CA ASP A 358 4.48 -11.02 -18.35
C ASP A 358 5.99 -10.68 -18.42
N ALA A 359 6.54 -10.57 -19.62
CA ALA A 359 7.94 -10.25 -19.85
C ALA A 359 8.33 -8.84 -19.30
N ASN A 360 7.35 -7.97 -19.04
CA ASN A 360 7.53 -6.62 -18.52
C ASN A 360 7.32 -6.54 -17.00
N GLY A 361 7.09 -7.68 -16.33
CA GLY A 361 6.83 -7.74 -14.90
C GLY A 361 5.40 -7.38 -14.49
N ASN A 362 4.48 -7.16 -15.43
CA ASN A 362 3.07 -6.90 -15.11
C ASN A 362 2.36 -8.22 -14.81
N PHE A 363 1.40 -8.17 -13.88
CA PHE A 363 0.61 -9.36 -13.53
C PHE A 363 -0.21 -9.84 -14.72
N LYS A 364 0.06 -11.07 -15.13
CA LYS A 364 -0.69 -11.70 -16.20
C LYS A 364 -2.02 -12.20 -15.64
N LYS A 365 -3.14 -11.66 -16.12
CA LYS A 365 -4.47 -12.20 -15.81
C LYS A 365 -4.53 -13.66 -16.23
N VAL A 366 -4.65 -14.58 -15.29
CA VAL A 366 -4.77 -16.00 -15.56
C VAL A 366 -6.24 -16.30 -15.84
N GLY A 367 -6.54 -16.46 -17.11
CA GLY A 367 -7.80 -17.03 -17.56
C GLY A 367 -9.02 -16.14 -17.45
N LEU A 368 -9.20 -15.32 -18.44
CA LEU A 368 -10.46 -15.05 -19.15
C LEU A 368 -10.03 -14.58 -20.54
N GLU A 369 -9.80 -15.49 -21.43
CA GLU A 369 -10.09 -15.19 -22.83
C GLU A 369 -11.61 -15.29 -22.99
N PRO A 370 -12.23 -14.32 -23.73
CA PRO A 370 -13.68 -14.28 -23.91
C PRO A 370 -14.23 -15.49 -24.65
#